data_559c2ca1cda3c21d365813d55183dc92
#
_entry.id   559c2ca1cda3c21d365813d55183dc92
#
_cell.length_a   1.000
_cell.length_b   1.000
_cell.length_c   1.000
_cell.angle_alpha   90.00
_cell.angle_beta   90.00
_cell.angle_gamma   90.00
#
_symmetry.space_group_name_H-M   'P 1'
#
loop_
_entity.id
_entity.type
_entity.pdbx_description
1 polymer ?
#
loop_
_entity_poly.entity_id
_entity_poly.type
_entity_poly.pdbx_seq_one_letter_code
_entity_poly.pdbx_strand_id
1 'polypeptide(L)'
;VESEVIVQSDTLNKMQAEVQAGVGMVAAVTVDEQGTYNFPYHYARGWRYRLCGQKTIATKKRFSFCCTLLTNELLHKADFQLLDPTKNWYDVTISHWSVHLGLINLLMLGNPVLHFPHASRPWKRLKYTHPLRYYWRKFTQKLDKI
;
A
#
# COMPACT_ATOMS: atom_id res chain seq x y z
N VAL A 1 -6.37 0.70 8.43
CA VAL A 1 -5.35 -0.31 8.82
C VAL A 1 -5.98 -1.69 8.63
N GLU A 2 -5.29 -2.58 7.92
CA GLU A 2 -5.72 -3.97 7.76
C GLU A 2 -5.51 -4.79 9.05
N SER A 3 -6.31 -5.84 9.24
CA SER A 3 -6.25 -6.70 10.45
C SER A 3 -4.94 -7.48 10.60
N GLU A 4 -4.19 -7.64 9.51
CA GLU A 4 -2.90 -8.34 9.47
C GLU A 4 -1.70 -7.41 9.75
N VAL A 5 -1.96 -6.18 10.21
CA VAL A 5 -0.93 -5.15 10.44
C VAL A 5 -0.86 -4.79 11.92
N ILE A 6 0.34 -4.82 12.47
CA ILE A 6 0.64 -4.29 13.80
C ILE A 6 1.28 -2.92 13.64
N VAL A 7 0.67 -1.92 14.26
CA VAL A 7 1.15 -0.54 14.27
C VAL A 7 1.75 -0.18 15.64
N GLN A 8 2.74 0.70 15.64
CA GLN A 8 3.26 1.28 16.87
C GLN A 8 2.29 2.37 17.39
N SER A 9 2.35 2.67 18.67
CA SER A 9 1.44 3.64 19.32
C SER A 9 1.49 5.05 18.71
N ASP A 10 2.61 5.43 18.14
CA ASP A 10 2.84 6.75 17.53
C ASP A 10 2.70 6.75 15.98
N THR A 11 2.45 5.59 15.37
CA THR A 11 2.38 5.45 13.90
C THR A 11 1.39 6.43 13.28
N LEU A 12 0.17 6.48 13.80
CA LEU A 12 -0.89 7.34 13.24
C LEU A 12 -0.58 8.83 13.45
N ASN A 13 -0.03 9.20 14.58
CA ASN A 13 0.40 10.59 14.84
C ASN A 13 1.49 11.03 13.86
N LYS A 14 2.47 10.16 13.60
CA LYS A 14 3.50 10.42 12.59
C LYS A 14 2.91 10.58 11.19
N MET A 15 1.95 9.74 10.82
CA MET A 15 1.26 9.85 9.51
C MET A 15 0.46 11.15 9.42
N GLN A 16 -0.22 11.54 10.48
CA GLN A 16 -0.98 12.77 10.53
C GLN A 16 -0.09 14.02 10.41
N ALA A 17 1.11 13.99 10.99
CA ALA A 17 2.08 15.08 10.89
C ALA A 17 2.58 15.34 9.46
N GLU A 18 2.50 14.34 8.56
CA GLU A 18 2.84 14.49 7.14
C GLU A 18 1.67 15.07 6.30
N VAL A 19 0.49 15.22 6.88
CA VAL A 19 -0.68 15.76 6.16
C VAL A 19 -0.54 17.27 6.01
N GLN A 20 -0.47 17.70 4.76
CA GLN A 20 -0.43 19.12 4.38
C GLN A 20 -1.25 19.34 3.11
N ALA A 21 -1.45 20.58 2.73
CA ALA A 21 -2.18 20.92 1.50
C ALA A 21 -1.57 20.24 0.28
N GLY A 22 -2.41 19.67 -0.58
CA GLY A 22 -2.00 18.94 -1.77
C GLY A 22 -1.59 17.48 -1.52
N VAL A 23 -1.61 16.99 -0.28
CA VAL A 23 -1.40 15.57 0.01
C VAL A 23 -2.72 14.83 -0.01
N GLY A 24 -2.82 13.80 -0.83
CA GLY A 24 -3.99 12.93 -0.92
C GLY A 24 -3.96 11.73 0.01
N MET A 25 -2.81 11.12 0.14
CA MET A 25 -2.63 9.89 0.92
C MET A 25 -1.27 9.86 1.61
N VAL A 26 -1.23 9.28 2.81
CA VAL A 26 0.00 8.97 3.55
C VAL A 26 0.00 7.50 3.89
N ALA A 27 0.99 6.75 3.45
CA ALA A 27 1.11 5.32 3.70
C ALA A 27 2.39 4.99 4.49
N ALA A 28 2.27 4.12 5.48
CA ALA A 28 3.42 3.54 6.15
C ALA A 28 3.98 2.37 5.32
N VAL A 29 5.30 2.24 5.29
CA VAL A 29 5.94 1.08 4.66
C VAL A 29 5.71 -0.17 5.50
N THR A 30 5.53 -1.32 4.85
CA THR A 30 5.34 -2.59 5.55
C THR A 30 6.61 -3.42 5.57
N VAL A 31 6.86 -4.06 6.71
CA VAL A 31 7.99 -4.98 6.92
C VAL A 31 7.50 -6.31 7.49
N ASP A 32 8.27 -7.36 7.30
CA ASP A 32 8.09 -8.64 7.98
C ASP A 32 8.75 -8.66 9.36
N GLU A 33 8.68 -9.79 10.06
CA GLU A 33 9.28 -9.98 11.39
C GLU A 33 10.80 -9.81 11.40
N GLN A 34 11.45 -9.98 10.26
CA GLN A 34 12.89 -9.79 10.08
C GLN A 34 13.25 -8.35 9.70
N GLY A 35 12.26 -7.44 9.64
CA GLY A 35 12.45 -6.07 9.20
C GLY A 35 12.67 -5.90 7.70
N THR A 36 12.41 -6.94 6.92
CA THR A 36 12.52 -6.89 5.46
C THR A 36 11.27 -6.23 4.88
N TYR A 37 11.44 -5.30 3.95
CA TYR A 37 10.31 -4.67 3.27
C TYR A 37 9.49 -5.69 2.49
N ASN A 38 8.25 -5.89 2.88
CA ASN A 38 7.29 -6.76 2.20
C ASN A 38 6.17 -5.98 1.49
N PHE A 39 6.36 -4.69 1.36
CA PHE A 39 5.47 -3.80 0.63
C PHE A 39 5.32 -4.22 -0.83
N PRO A 40 4.19 -3.88 -1.50
CA PRO A 40 3.89 -4.38 -2.84
C PRO A 40 5.06 -4.27 -3.80
N TYR A 41 5.24 -5.30 -4.55
CA TYR A 41 6.36 -5.61 -5.44
C TYR A 41 6.85 -4.48 -6.36
N HIS A 42 6.03 -3.48 -6.66
CA HIS A 42 6.44 -2.33 -7.47
C HIS A 42 7.43 -1.40 -6.78
N TYR A 43 7.44 -1.46 -5.45
CA TYR A 43 8.41 -0.75 -4.61
C TYR A 43 9.51 -1.68 -4.12
N ALA A 44 9.41 -2.97 -4.40
CA ALA A 44 10.39 -3.98 -4.01
C ALA A 44 11.70 -3.90 -4.81
N ARG A 45 11.75 -3.07 -5.83
CA ARG A 45 13.02 -2.47 -6.21
C ARG A 45 13.50 -1.50 -5.12
N GLY A 46 13.21 -1.82 -3.90
CA GLY A 46 13.38 -1.11 -2.64
C GLY A 46 14.81 -0.78 -2.26
N TRP A 47 15.81 -1.30 -2.99
CA TRP A 47 17.16 -0.80 -2.91
C TRP A 47 17.24 0.71 -3.24
N ARG A 48 16.40 1.23 -4.16
CA ARG A 48 16.36 2.65 -4.50
C ARG A 48 15.91 3.51 -3.31
N TYR A 49 14.97 3.02 -2.55
CA TYR A 49 14.45 3.71 -1.37
C TYR A 49 15.40 3.61 -0.18
N ARG A 50 16.06 2.47 0.01
CA ARG A 50 17.10 2.30 1.04
C ARG A 50 18.27 3.25 0.87
N LEU A 51 18.62 3.58 -0.37
CA LEU A 51 19.77 4.44 -0.68
C LEU A 51 19.43 5.94 -0.67
N CYS A 52 18.16 6.33 -0.69
CA CYS A 52 17.80 7.75 -0.75
C CYS A 52 17.91 8.48 0.59
N GLY A 53 18.10 7.77 1.70
CA GLY A 53 18.22 8.36 3.04
C GLY A 53 16.97 9.15 3.50
N GLN A 54 15.94 9.25 2.67
CA GLN A 54 14.73 9.99 2.97
C GLN A 54 13.82 9.16 3.87
N LYS A 55 13.23 9.81 4.87
CA LYS A 55 12.25 9.17 5.76
C LYS A 55 10.87 9.09 5.11
N THR A 56 10.53 10.04 4.26
CA THR A 56 9.26 10.13 3.54
C THR A 56 9.53 10.49 2.08
N ILE A 57 8.86 9.84 1.15
CA ILE A 57 8.98 10.08 -0.28
C ILE A 57 7.64 10.37 -0.91
N ALA A 58 7.62 11.36 -1.82
CA ALA A 58 6.48 11.63 -2.68
C ALA A 58 6.47 10.69 -3.87
N THR A 59 5.32 10.16 -4.23
CA THR A 59 5.17 9.26 -5.36
C THR A 59 3.81 9.39 -6.04
N LYS A 60 3.79 9.10 -7.34
CA LYS A 60 2.57 8.93 -8.15
C LYS A 60 2.16 7.46 -8.29
N LYS A 61 2.78 6.57 -7.52
CA LYS A 61 2.49 5.15 -7.56
C LYS A 61 1.33 4.81 -6.63
N ARG A 62 0.72 3.64 -6.89
CA ARG A 62 -0.32 3.09 -6.02
C ARG A 62 0.24 2.64 -4.68
N PHE A 63 -0.58 2.75 -3.66
CA PHE A 63 -0.32 2.19 -2.33
C PHE A 63 -1.20 0.96 -2.07
N SER A 64 -0.75 0.09 -1.19
CA SER A 64 -1.61 -0.87 -0.52
C SER A 64 -2.24 -0.20 0.70
N PHE A 65 -3.46 -0.57 1.03
CA PHE A 65 -4.16 -0.02 2.20
C PHE A 65 -3.81 -0.73 3.51
N CYS A 66 -2.68 -1.46 3.56
CA CYS A 66 -2.24 -2.11 4.79
C CYS A 66 -2.21 -1.15 5.98
N CYS A 67 -1.54 0.00 5.83
CA CYS A 67 -1.60 1.10 6.78
C CYS A 67 -1.51 2.42 5.99
N THR A 68 -2.66 2.97 5.65
CA THR A 68 -2.77 4.18 4.81
C THR A 68 -3.82 5.12 5.37
N LEU A 69 -3.46 6.40 5.46
CA LEU A 69 -4.33 7.50 5.81
C LEU A 69 -4.78 8.20 4.52
N LEU A 70 -6.08 8.38 4.35
CA LEU A 70 -6.67 9.22 3.32
C LEU A 70 -6.94 10.60 3.91
N THR A 71 -6.52 11.66 3.22
CA THR A 71 -6.72 13.02 3.71
C THR A 71 -8.13 13.51 3.43
N ASN A 72 -8.59 14.49 4.21
CA ASN A 72 -9.87 15.13 3.95
C ASN A 72 -9.95 15.75 2.55
N GLU A 73 -8.82 16.28 2.04
CA GLU A 73 -8.77 16.83 0.70
C GLU A 73 -9.10 15.80 -0.38
N LEU A 74 -8.55 14.59 -0.27
CA LEU A 74 -8.88 13.50 -1.17
C LEU A 74 -10.34 13.05 -0.99
N LEU A 75 -10.80 12.91 0.26
CA LEU A 75 -12.17 12.47 0.56
C LEU A 75 -13.23 13.42 0.01
N HIS A 76 -12.95 14.73 -0.01
CA HIS A 76 -13.87 15.73 -0.58
C HIS A 76 -13.82 15.84 -2.11
N LYS A 77 -12.65 15.57 -2.71
CA LYS A 77 -12.47 15.69 -4.17
C LYS A 77 -12.85 14.43 -4.94
N ALA A 78 -12.76 13.25 -4.32
CA ALA A 78 -13.02 11.97 -4.96
C ALA A 78 -14.48 11.52 -4.74
N ASP A 79 -15.13 11.07 -5.80
CA ASP A 79 -16.46 10.47 -5.70
C ASP A 79 -16.35 8.95 -5.46
N PHE A 80 -16.44 8.56 -4.21
CA PHE A 80 -16.35 7.16 -3.79
C PHE A 80 -17.54 6.30 -4.22
N GLN A 81 -18.65 6.90 -4.66
CA GLN A 81 -19.80 6.17 -5.22
C GLN A 81 -19.48 5.53 -6.59
N LEU A 82 -18.42 6.04 -7.25
CA LEU A 82 -17.93 5.48 -8.50
C LEU A 82 -17.08 4.21 -8.32
N LEU A 83 -16.83 3.77 -7.08
CA LEU A 83 -16.13 2.52 -6.83
C LEU A 83 -17.02 1.34 -7.25
N ASP A 84 -16.48 0.48 -8.12
CA ASP A 84 -17.18 -0.72 -8.57
C ASP A 84 -17.20 -1.78 -7.44
N PRO A 85 -18.36 -2.13 -6.86
CA PRO A 85 -18.46 -3.06 -5.74
C PRO A 85 -18.06 -4.49 -6.10
N THR A 86 -17.92 -4.81 -7.39
CA THR A 86 -17.49 -6.13 -7.85
C THR A 86 -15.97 -6.29 -7.89
N LYS A 87 -15.20 -5.20 -7.71
CA LYS A 87 -13.75 -5.18 -7.78
C LYS A 87 -13.11 -5.08 -6.39
N ASN A 88 -11.91 -5.66 -6.25
CA ASN A 88 -11.17 -5.71 -4.98
C ASN A 88 -9.94 -4.80 -4.97
N TRP A 89 -9.83 -3.89 -5.94
CA TRP A 89 -8.63 -3.08 -6.18
C TRP A 89 -8.84 -1.61 -5.81
N TYR A 90 -9.57 -1.37 -4.72
CA TYR A 90 -9.86 -0.02 -4.26
C TYR A 90 -8.61 0.79 -3.93
N ASP A 91 -7.60 0.14 -3.36
CA ASP A 91 -6.30 0.73 -3.07
C ASP A 91 -5.64 1.29 -4.34
N VAL A 92 -5.68 0.54 -5.44
CA VAL A 92 -5.16 0.97 -6.74
C VAL A 92 -5.97 2.13 -7.30
N THR A 93 -7.30 1.99 -7.33
CA THR A 93 -8.22 2.97 -7.89
C THR A 93 -8.11 4.31 -7.15
N ILE A 94 -8.17 4.30 -5.82
CA ILE A 94 -8.10 5.49 -4.99
C ILE A 94 -6.71 6.15 -5.09
N SER A 95 -5.64 5.36 -5.16
CA SER A 95 -4.29 5.91 -5.38
C SER A 95 -4.18 6.65 -6.71
N HIS A 96 -4.79 6.11 -7.77
CA HIS A 96 -4.83 6.77 -9.08
C HIS A 96 -5.70 8.03 -9.06
N TRP A 97 -6.87 7.99 -8.40
CA TRP A 97 -7.71 9.18 -8.25
C TRP A 97 -6.96 10.32 -7.56
N SER A 98 -6.25 10.02 -6.47
CA SER A 98 -5.43 11.01 -5.78
C SER A 98 -4.50 11.73 -6.76
N VAL A 99 -3.78 10.98 -7.60
CA VAL A 99 -2.87 11.55 -8.59
C VAL A 99 -3.60 12.32 -9.70
N HIS A 100 -4.74 11.81 -10.19
CA HIS A 100 -5.53 12.48 -11.22
C HIS A 100 -6.15 13.80 -10.71
N LEU A 101 -6.46 13.88 -9.43
CA LEU A 101 -6.94 15.10 -8.77
C LEU A 101 -5.82 16.09 -8.44
N GLY A 102 -4.59 15.82 -8.90
CA GLY A 102 -3.43 16.67 -8.69
C GLY A 102 -2.82 16.57 -7.30
N LEU A 103 -3.19 15.55 -6.51
CA LEU A 103 -2.67 15.34 -5.16
C LEU A 103 -1.40 14.49 -5.18
N ILE A 104 -0.63 14.60 -4.10
CA ILE A 104 0.61 13.83 -3.89
C ILE A 104 0.33 12.70 -2.91
N ASN A 105 0.87 11.52 -3.20
CA ASN A 105 0.86 10.38 -2.29
C ASN A 105 2.23 10.27 -1.61
N LEU A 106 2.24 10.19 -0.28
CA LEU A 106 3.45 10.10 0.54
C LEU A 106 3.65 8.68 1.07
N LEU A 107 4.84 8.12 0.90
CA LEU A 107 5.26 6.86 1.49
C LEU A 107 6.29 7.10 2.57
N MET A 108 5.95 6.74 3.81
CA MET A 108 6.82 6.89 4.98
C MET A 108 7.71 5.66 5.16
N LEU A 109 8.97 5.78 4.77
CA LEU A 109 9.99 4.73 4.96
C LEU A 109 10.49 4.68 6.41
N GLY A 110 10.46 5.82 7.09
CA GLY A 110 10.88 5.96 8.48
C GLY A 110 9.82 5.56 9.51
N ASN A 111 8.65 5.06 9.06
CA ASN A 111 7.55 4.64 9.93
C ASN A 111 7.07 3.23 9.52
N PRO A 112 7.91 2.20 9.67
CA PRO A 112 7.55 0.85 9.26
C PRO A 112 6.47 0.27 10.18
N VAL A 113 5.54 -0.48 9.58
CA VAL A 113 4.54 -1.27 10.29
C VAL A 113 4.75 -2.75 10.01
N LEU A 114 4.57 -3.58 11.01
CA LEU A 114 4.71 -5.03 10.87
C LEU A 114 3.48 -5.59 10.15
N HIS A 115 3.70 -6.28 9.05
CA HIS A 115 2.63 -6.86 8.24
C HIS A 115 2.86 -8.36 8.06
N PHE A 116 1.84 -9.14 8.46
CA PHE A 116 1.79 -10.59 8.28
C PHE A 116 1.08 -10.94 6.97
N PRO A 117 1.80 -10.96 5.83
CA PRO A 117 1.14 -11.11 4.55
C PRO A 117 0.51 -12.48 4.43
N HIS A 118 -0.77 -12.49 4.06
CA HIS A 118 -1.45 -13.67 3.54
C HIS A 118 -1.85 -14.75 4.53
N ALA A 119 -2.08 -14.41 5.80
CA ALA A 119 -2.76 -15.33 6.73
C ALA A 119 -4.11 -15.76 6.14
N SER A 120 -4.86 -14.81 5.55
CA SER A 120 -6.13 -15.05 4.88
C SER A 120 -6.03 -15.64 3.46
N ARG A 121 -4.84 -15.61 2.84
CA ARG A 121 -4.63 -16.04 1.45
C ARG A 121 -3.33 -16.85 1.30
N PRO A 122 -3.23 -18.05 1.89
CA PRO A 122 -1.98 -18.84 1.94
C PRO A 122 -1.37 -19.14 0.56
N TRP A 123 -2.20 -19.25 -0.49
CA TRP A 123 -1.76 -19.51 -1.85
C TRP A 123 -0.89 -18.37 -2.43
N LYS A 124 -1.01 -17.14 -1.91
CA LYS A 124 -0.17 -16.00 -2.33
C LYS A 124 1.30 -16.18 -1.92
N ARG A 125 1.60 -16.97 -0.90
CA ARG A 125 2.97 -17.32 -0.53
C ARG A 125 3.72 -18.01 -1.66
N LEU A 126 3.02 -18.76 -2.52
CA LEU A 126 3.62 -19.41 -3.69
C LEU A 126 4.28 -18.42 -4.65
N LYS A 127 3.87 -17.15 -4.64
CA LYS A 127 4.47 -16.09 -5.47
C LYS A 127 5.96 -15.92 -5.18
N TYR A 128 6.37 -16.12 -3.94
CA TYR A 128 7.75 -15.92 -3.48
C TYR A 128 8.55 -17.22 -3.48
N THR A 129 7.89 -18.35 -3.24
CA THR A 129 8.55 -19.67 -3.15
C THR A 129 8.55 -20.41 -4.49
N HIS A 130 7.46 -20.33 -5.26
CA HIS A 130 7.26 -21.02 -6.52
C HIS A 130 6.49 -20.16 -7.52
N PRO A 131 7.11 -19.10 -8.09
CA PRO A 131 6.40 -18.10 -8.91
C PRO A 131 5.69 -18.70 -10.12
N LEU A 132 6.26 -19.68 -10.82
CA LEU A 132 5.61 -20.33 -11.95
C LEU A 132 4.31 -21.04 -11.53
N ARG A 133 4.34 -21.77 -10.39
CA ARG A 133 3.15 -22.43 -9.84
C ARG A 133 2.10 -21.44 -9.38
N TYR A 134 2.53 -20.30 -8.83
CA TYR A 134 1.63 -19.21 -8.45
C TYR A 134 0.87 -18.68 -9.66
N TYR A 135 1.58 -18.27 -10.73
CA TYR A 135 0.95 -17.71 -11.92
C TYR A 135 0.09 -18.72 -12.66
N TRP A 136 0.51 -19.98 -12.73
CA TRP A 136 -0.30 -21.07 -13.26
C TRP A 136 -1.62 -21.22 -12.53
N ARG A 137 -1.59 -21.30 -11.20
CA ARG A 137 -2.83 -21.36 -10.38
C ARG A 137 -3.68 -20.13 -10.50
N LYS A 138 -3.07 -18.94 -10.50
CA LYS A 138 -3.76 -17.68 -10.70
C LYS A 138 -4.56 -17.68 -11.99
N PHE A 139 -3.96 -18.16 -13.08
CA PHE A 139 -4.56 -18.18 -14.40
C PHE A 139 -5.66 -19.25 -14.50
N THR A 140 -5.37 -20.50 -14.11
CA THR A 140 -6.30 -21.62 -14.26
C THR A 140 -7.46 -21.59 -13.28
N GLN A 141 -7.23 -21.09 -12.04
CA GLN A 141 -8.26 -21.04 -11.00
C GLN A 141 -8.91 -19.66 -10.87
N LYS A 142 -8.59 -18.71 -11.79
CA LYS A 142 -9.10 -17.34 -11.79
C LYS A 142 -9.02 -16.67 -10.40
N LEU A 143 -7.93 -16.95 -9.68
CA LEU A 143 -7.66 -16.36 -8.39
C LEU A 143 -7.19 -14.91 -8.59
N ASP A 144 -7.75 -13.97 -7.86
CA ASP A 144 -7.63 -12.52 -8.06
C ASP A 144 -8.22 -12.09 -9.44
N LYS A 145 -9.52 -11.92 -9.50
CA LYS A 145 -10.16 -11.27 -10.65
C LYS A 145 -9.57 -9.87 -10.82
N ILE A 146 -8.93 -9.64 -11.94
CA ILE A 146 -8.49 -8.32 -12.41
C ILE A 146 -9.67 -7.64 -13.04
#